data_150ceda164a7792c461da2c6e2d5f4f3
#
_entry.id   150ceda164a7792c461da2c6e2d5f4f3
#
_cell.length_a   1.000
_cell.length_b   1.000
_cell.length_c   1.000
_cell.angle_alpha   90.00
_cell.angle_beta   90.00
_cell.angle_gamma   90.00
#
_symmetry.space_group_name_H-M   'P 1'
#
loop_
_entity.id
_entity.type
_entity.pdbx_description
1 polymer ?
#
loop_
_entity_poly.entity_id
_entity_poly.type
_entity_poly.pdbx_seq_one_letter_code
_entity_poly.pdbx_strand_id
1 'polypeptide(L)'
;GITWAAGGAILLAAWGWVITTKDKHQVNLIDRAEEKIVFGLNKAKGNTVFRGGALAPTKKASQRLVLPGILIGCKVSEYVDSWNRSFALVEHPNNTAAVVIRLTPAGSNLVDQETVDIQVAYWGQWIGDLSNESGITGASITIESLPDPGGRLNREVTSRRAANCPQVAGEVIEGVLDESTGSNQVRVWVTLAFNLAALGGRKNKEIAGREIASRLPGLTQGLVAAGGGATHLVTVNELARLVRSAYDPDSEELFDQALAAGQTINLDWPQSGPVFAQADFSSYRHDGAVSRVWTMTCPPRGAVQSAVLSRLLEPNRDVQRKRVTILYQPMDAAKAPSVVERDLNHARANAVGARPSARSINELAAASEVASEEASGAGLVDFAMIITATTTPDHLEDTSVTVNALSAASRLLIRPAYGAQDSGFALGLPLGLHPVNASVKARP
;
A
#
# COMPACT_ATOMS: atom_id res chain seq x y z
N GLY A 1 30.44 -37.61 -33.46
CA GLY A 1 30.86 -36.46 -32.61
C GLY A 1 30.09 -35.18 -32.90
N ILE A 2 29.88 -34.81 -34.18
CA ILE A 2 29.34 -33.52 -34.62
C ILE A 2 27.82 -33.39 -34.30
N THR A 3 27.04 -34.45 -34.38
CA THR A 3 25.58 -34.45 -34.11
C THR A 3 25.27 -34.19 -32.62
N TRP A 4 26.11 -34.69 -31.70
CA TRP A 4 25.98 -34.46 -30.26
C TRP A 4 26.37 -33.02 -29.87
N ALA A 5 27.40 -32.46 -30.51
CA ALA A 5 27.80 -31.08 -30.29
C ALA A 5 26.76 -30.07 -30.82
N ALA A 6 26.17 -30.35 -31.97
CA ALA A 6 25.08 -29.52 -32.52
C ALA A 6 23.82 -29.59 -31.64
N GLY A 7 23.44 -30.77 -31.12
CA GLY A 7 22.36 -30.93 -30.18
C GLY A 7 22.59 -30.16 -28.87
N GLY A 8 23.81 -30.21 -28.33
CA GLY A 8 24.19 -29.47 -27.13
C GLY A 8 24.15 -27.94 -27.33
N ALA A 9 24.60 -27.45 -28.49
CA ALA A 9 24.58 -26.05 -28.83
C ALA A 9 23.10 -25.51 -28.98
N ILE A 10 22.23 -26.29 -29.58
CA ILE A 10 20.81 -25.96 -29.72
C ILE A 10 20.12 -25.91 -28.33
N LEU A 11 20.41 -26.86 -27.43
CA LEU A 11 19.88 -26.87 -26.09
C LEU A 11 20.38 -25.66 -25.28
N LEU A 12 21.64 -25.30 -25.39
CA LEU A 12 22.22 -24.11 -24.73
C LEU A 12 21.64 -22.82 -25.30
N ALA A 13 21.45 -22.73 -26.63
CA ALA A 13 20.81 -21.58 -27.27
C ALA A 13 19.33 -21.45 -26.86
N ALA A 14 18.59 -22.58 -26.81
CA ALA A 14 17.21 -22.60 -26.33
C ALA A 14 17.11 -22.20 -24.84
N TRP A 15 18.04 -22.68 -24.02
CA TRP A 15 18.14 -22.28 -22.61
C TRP A 15 18.48 -20.79 -22.48
N GLY A 16 19.46 -20.29 -23.23
CA GLY A 16 19.80 -18.88 -23.28
C GLY A 16 18.62 -18.01 -23.73
N TRP A 17 17.87 -18.49 -24.73
CA TRP A 17 16.66 -17.79 -25.21
C TRP A 17 15.56 -17.75 -24.13
N VAL A 18 15.31 -18.84 -23.43
CA VAL A 18 14.33 -18.91 -22.31
C VAL A 18 14.71 -17.97 -21.17
N ILE A 19 15.99 -17.86 -20.85
CA ILE A 19 16.49 -16.97 -19.78
C ILE A 19 16.43 -15.49 -20.20
N THR A 20 16.68 -15.19 -21.47
CA THR A 20 16.77 -13.79 -21.97
C THR A 20 15.43 -13.24 -22.41
N THR A 21 14.45 -14.11 -22.74
CA THR A 21 13.13 -13.65 -23.19
C THR A 21 12.30 -13.15 -22.02
N LYS A 22 12.09 -11.84 -21.99
CA LYS A 22 11.21 -11.16 -21.03
C LYS A 22 9.85 -10.88 -21.66
N ASP A 23 8.80 -11.09 -20.88
CA ASP A 23 7.42 -10.73 -21.24
C ASP A 23 7.24 -9.20 -21.24
N LYS A 24 6.06 -8.73 -21.71
CA LYS A 24 5.62 -7.33 -21.65
C LYS A 24 5.76 -6.69 -20.25
N HIS A 25 5.78 -7.50 -19.20
CA HIS A 25 5.96 -7.09 -17.81
C HIS A 25 7.40 -7.25 -17.29
N GLN A 26 8.38 -7.46 -18.16
CA GLN A 26 9.80 -7.65 -17.82
C GLN A 26 10.12 -8.90 -16.98
N VAL A 27 9.23 -9.91 -16.95
CA VAL A 27 9.37 -11.15 -16.20
C VAL A 27 9.79 -12.29 -17.11
N ASN A 28 10.75 -13.11 -16.68
CA ASN A 28 11.27 -14.25 -17.41
C ASN A 28 10.28 -15.44 -17.37
N LEU A 29 10.38 -16.34 -18.33
CA LEU A 29 9.56 -17.56 -18.37
C LEU A 29 9.82 -18.47 -17.17
N ILE A 30 11.04 -18.48 -16.66
CA ILE A 30 11.45 -19.28 -15.48
C ILE A 30 10.73 -18.79 -14.23
N ASP A 31 10.74 -17.47 -13.98
CA ASP A 31 10.07 -16.85 -12.83
C ASP A 31 8.55 -17.16 -12.83
N ARG A 32 7.94 -17.15 -14.04
CA ARG A 32 6.51 -17.52 -14.19
C ARG A 32 6.23 -18.98 -13.90
N ALA A 33 7.14 -19.86 -14.26
CA ALA A 33 7.03 -21.30 -13.95
C ALA A 33 7.19 -21.53 -12.44
N GLU A 34 8.16 -20.85 -11.81
CA GLU A 34 8.38 -20.89 -10.37
C GLU A 34 7.12 -20.41 -9.61
N GLU A 35 6.55 -19.26 -9.98
CA GLU A 35 5.31 -18.75 -9.38
C GLU A 35 4.17 -19.78 -9.42
N LYS A 36 3.97 -20.46 -10.57
CA LYS A 36 2.93 -21.47 -10.70
C LYS A 36 3.20 -22.72 -9.85
N ILE A 37 4.45 -23.14 -9.79
CA ILE A 37 4.87 -24.31 -8.99
C ILE A 37 4.70 -24.01 -7.50
N VAL A 38 5.21 -22.87 -7.03
CA VAL A 38 5.10 -22.46 -5.63
C VAL A 38 3.64 -22.30 -5.23
N PHE A 39 2.82 -21.67 -6.07
CA PHE A 39 1.39 -21.54 -5.81
C PHE A 39 0.71 -22.92 -5.76
N GLY A 40 1.01 -23.83 -6.70
CA GLY A 40 0.47 -25.19 -6.73
C GLY A 40 0.81 -25.98 -5.46
N LEU A 41 2.06 -25.86 -4.99
CA LEU A 41 2.50 -26.48 -3.74
C LEU A 41 1.79 -25.91 -2.52
N ASN A 42 1.61 -24.59 -2.45
CA ASN A 42 0.88 -23.92 -1.37
C ASN A 42 -0.60 -24.31 -1.37
N LYS A 43 -1.21 -24.44 -2.55
CA LYS A 43 -2.59 -24.89 -2.71
C LYS A 43 -2.75 -26.34 -2.24
N ALA A 44 -1.83 -27.22 -2.62
CA ALA A 44 -1.84 -28.62 -2.18
C ALA A 44 -1.69 -28.77 -0.66
N LYS A 45 -0.94 -27.85 -0.01
CA LYS A 45 -0.79 -27.80 1.46
C LYS A 45 -1.98 -27.14 2.18
N GLY A 46 -2.97 -26.62 1.46
CA GLY A 46 -4.11 -25.88 2.04
C GLY A 46 -3.79 -24.48 2.55
N ASN A 47 -2.60 -23.93 2.26
CA ASN A 47 -2.17 -22.62 2.71
C ASN A 47 -2.92 -21.46 2.02
N THR A 48 -3.66 -21.75 0.95
CA THR A 48 -4.41 -20.74 0.19
C THR A 48 -5.80 -20.45 0.76
N VAL A 49 -6.24 -21.22 1.76
CA VAL A 49 -7.58 -21.08 2.36
C VAL A 49 -7.45 -20.71 3.83
N PHE A 50 -8.09 -19.62 4.21
CA PHE A 50 -8.19 -19.17 5.59
C PHE A 50 -9.64 -19.29 6.07
N ARG A 51 -9.82 -19.74 7.31
CA ARG A 51 -11.10 -19.80 8.01
C ARG A 51 -10.92 -19.19 9.39
N GLY A 52 -11.59 -18.05 9.61
CA GLY A 52 -11.56 -17.28 10.85
C GLY A 52 -12.88 -17.34 11.60
N GLY A 53 -12.95 -16.65 12.73
CA GLY A 53 -14.17 -16.49 13.51
C GLY A 53 -14.90 -17.82 13.79
N ALA A 54 -16.18 -17.89 13.44
CA ALA A 54 -17.03 -19.07 13.62
C ALA A 54 -16.62 -20.28 12.77
N LEU A 55 -15.92 -20.06 11.65
CA LEU A 55 -15.45 -21.12 10.75
C LEU A 55 -14.03 -21.61 11.08
N ALA A 56 -13.40 -21.06 12.11
CA ALA A 56 -12.05 -21.47 12.53
C ALA A 56 -12.04 -22.95 12.95
N PRO A 57 -10.99 -23.71 12.60
CA PRO A 57 -10.93 -25.15 12.89
C PRO A 57 -10.88 -25.48 14.39
N THR A 58 -10.47 -24.54 15.23
CA THR A 58 -10.48 -24.67 16.69
C THR A 58 -10.69 -23.33 17.38
N LYS A 59 -11.22 -23.31 18.64
CA LYS A 59 -11.34 -22.08 19.44
C LYS A 59 -9.98 -21.37 19.64
N LYS A 60 -8.88 -22.12 19.78
CA LYS A 60 -7.53 -21.53 19.86
C LYS A 60 -7.09 -20.90 18.53
N ALA A 61 -7.48 -21.48 17.40
CA ALA A 61 -7.20 -20.91 16.08
C ALA A 61 -7.99 -19.62 15.86
N SER A 62 -9.25 -19.56 16.27
CA SER A 62 -10.08 -18.34 16.24
C SER A 62 -9.45 -17.14 16.96
N GLN A 63 -8.74 -17.39 18.06
CA GLN A 63 -8.08 -16.33 18.84
C GLN A 63 -6.68 -15.95 18.33
N ARG A 64 -5.98 -16.89 17.65
CA ARG A 64 -4.61 -16.69 17.18
C ARG A 64 -4.50 -16.25 15.73
N LEU A 65 -5.43 -16.70 14.91
CA LEU A 65 -5.44 -16.48 13.46
C LEU A 65 -6.47 -15.40 13.13
N VAL A 66 -6.20 -14.18 13.55
CA VAL A 66 -7.11 -13.05 13.30
C VAL A 66 -7.07 -12.66 11.83
N LEU A 67 -5.89 -12.61 11.25
CA LEU A 67 -5.65 -12.21 9.87
C LEU A 67 -4.95 -13.34 9.10
N PRO A 68 -5.26 -13.50 7.80
CA PRO A 68 -4.67 -14.53 6.95
C PRO A 68 -3.24 -14.21 6.49
N GLY A 69 -2.57 -15.23 5.97
CA GLY A 69 -1.32 -15.10 5.23
C GLY A 69 -0.18 -14.53 6.05
N ILE A 70 0.51 -13.55 5.50
CA ILE A 70 1.69 -12.92 6.13
C ILE A 70 1.37 -12.08 7.38
N LEU A 71 0.08 -11.81 7.63
CA LEU A 71 -0.41 -11.10 8.81
C LEU A 71 -0.73 -12.04 9.99
N ILE A 72 -0.54 -13.35 9.85
CA ILE A 72 -0.77 -14.30 10.94
C ILE A 72 0.08 -13.95 12.16
N GLY A 73 -0.59 -13.83 13.31
CA GLY A 73 0.07 -13.50 14.58
C GLY A 73 0.39 -12.02 14.77
N CYS A 74 -0.13 -11.16 13.90
CA CYS A 74 -0.15 -9.73 14.12
C CYS A 74 -1.00 -9.40 15.38
N LYS A 75 -0.46 -8.54 16.25
CA LYS A 75 -1.12 -8.07 17.47
C LYS A 75 -1.22 -6.57 17.44
N VAL A 76 -2.20 -6.02 18.12
CA VAL A 76 -2.39 -4.58 18.25
C VAL A 76 -2.51 -4.25 19.72
N SER A 77 -1.78 -3.21 20.14
CA SER A 77 -1.78 -2.68 21.51
C SER A 77 -2.03 -1.17 21.45
N GLU A 78 -2.70 -0.63 22.45
CA GLU A 78 -2.96 0.80 22.54
C GLU A 78 -1.88 1.49 23.34
N TYR A 79 -1.40 2.62 22.84
CA TYR A 79 -0.43 3.49 23.49
C TYR A 79 -0.92 4.95 23.41
N VAL A 80 -0.27 5.81 24.19
CA VAL A 80 -0.54 7.25 24.21
C VAL A 80 0.78 7.98 23.96
N ASP A 81 0.76 8.95 23.05
CA ASP A 81 1.92 9.78 22.74
C ASP A 81 2.15 10.91 23.76
N SER A 82 3.21 11.68 23.60
CA SER A 82 3.55 12.79 24.49
C SER A 82 2.56 13.98 24.43
N TRP A 83 1.68 14.02 23.44
CA TRP A 83 0.56 14.98 23.35
C TRP A 83 -0.76 14.41 23.85
N ASN A 84 -0.72 13.27 24.55
CA ASN A 84 -1.89 12.58 25.08
C ASN A 84 -2.89 12.11 24.00
N ARG A 85 -2.38 11.75 22.81
CA ARG A 85 -3.17 11.17 21.72
C ARG A 85 -3.02 9.64 21.76
N SER A 86 -4.15 8.92 21.85
CA SER A 86 -4.17 7.45 21.75
C SER A 86 -3.84 6.98 20.34
N PHE A 87 -3.06 5.89 20.22
CA PHE A 87 -2.76 5.26 18.94
C PHE A 87 -2.60 3.75 19.03
N ALA A 88 -2.87 3.07 17.93
CA ALA A 88 -2.64 1.66 17.76
C ALA A 88 -1.19 1.38 17.38
N LEU A 89 -0.51 0.53 18.15
CA LEU A 89 0.78 -0.05 17.75
C LEU A 89 0.53 -1.45 17.20
N VAL A 90 0.77 -1.63 15.91
CA VAL A 90 0.62 -2.92 15.20
C VAL A 90 1.93 -3.69 15.34
N GLU A 91 1.93 -4.78 16.07
CA GLU A 91 3.11 -5.61 16.29
C GLU A 91 3.11 -6.84 15.38
N HIS A 92 4.17 -7.03 14.63
CA HIS A 92 4.38 -8.20 13.77
C HIS A 92 5.28 -9.26 14.44
N PRO A 93 5.11 -10.54 14.06
CA PRO A 93 5.92 -11.63 14.62
C PRO A 93 7.43 -11.53 14.34
N ASN A 94 7.84 -10.72 13.34
CA ASN A 94 9.25 -10.50 12.94
C ASN A 94 9.96 -9.40 13.74
N ASN A 95 9.43 -8.98 14.90
CA ASN A 95 9.94 -7.87 15.71
C ASN A 95 9.88 -6.49 15.04
N THR A 96 9.00 -6.31 14.06
CA THR A 96 8.64 -4.98 13.58
C THR A 96 7.32 -4.55 14.21
N ALA A 97 7.13 -3.24 14.29
CA ALA A 97 5.86 -2.65 14.67
C ALA A 97 5.53 -1.49 13.74
N ALA A 98 4.25 -1.12 13.67
CA ALA A 98 3.83 -0.01 12.84
C ALA A 98 2.83 0.89 13.55
N VAL A 99 2.84 2.16 13.18
CA VAL A 99 1.88 3.18 13.59
C VAL A 99 1.18 3.73 12.34
N VAL A 100 -0.12 3.87 12.42
CA VAL A 100 -0.95 4.36 11.31
C VAL A 100 -1.44 5.76 11.62
N ILE A 101 -1.24 6.67 10.68
CA ILE A 101 -1.60 8.07 10.76
C ILE A 101 -2.59 8.36 9.63
N ARG A 102 -3.81 8.74 9.96
CA ARG A 102 -4.79 9.22 8.97
C ARG A 102 -4.49 10.66 8.63
N LEU A 103 -4.47 10.98 7.33
CA LEU A 103 -4.32 12.32 6.80
C LEU A 103 -5.66 12.83 6.26
N THR A 104 -5.86 14.13 6.35
CA THR A 104 -6.99 14.83 5.75
C THR A 104 -6.46 15.98 4.88
N PRO A 105 -5.86 15.66 3.70
CA PRO A 105 -5.33 16.69 2.82
C PRO A 105 -6.46 17.58 2.28
N ALA A 106 -6.17 18.86 2.09
CA ALA A 106 -7.13 19.82 1.55
C ALA A 106 -7.45 19.61 0.06
N GLY A 107 -6.69 18.74 -0.63
CA GLY A 107 -6.76 18.57 -2.08
C GLY A 107 -5.90 19.59 -2.83
N SER A 108 -5.70 19.36 -4.12
CA SER A 108 -4.84 20.19 -4.99
C SER A 108 -5.61 21.00 -6.03
N ASN A 109 -6.92 20.83 -6.18
CA ASN A 109 -7.68 21.41 -7.30
C ASN A 109 -7.84 22.94 -7.25
N LEU A 110 -7.65 23.56 -6.09
CA LEU A 110 -7.75 25.01 -5.90
C LEU A 110 -6.47 25.62 -5.30
N VAL A 111 -5.34 24.93 -5.48
CA VAL A 111 -4.05 25.32 -4.93
C VAL A 111 -3.12 25.70 -6.08
N ASP A 112 -2.37 26.80 -5.92
CA ASP A 112 -1.39 27.25 -6.90
C ASP A 112 -0.28 26.20 -7.08
N GLN A 113 0.22 26.07 -8.32
CA GLN A 113 1.25 25.08 -8.67
C GLN A 113 2.52 25.25 -7.81
N GLU A 114 2.90 26.50 -7.48
CA GLU A 114 4.03 26.79 -6.62
C GLU A 114 3.87 26.17 -5.21
N THR A 115 2.67 26.25 -4.66
CA THR A 115 2.36 25.62 -3.36
C THR A 115 2.42 24.09 -3.46
N VAL A 116 1.94 23.51 -4.56
CA VAL A 116 2.05 22.06 -4.80
C VAL A 116 3.52 21.64 -4.89
N ASP A 117 4.35 22.38 -5.61
CA ASP A 117 5.77 22.09 -5.77
C ASP A 117 6.53 22.18 -4.43
N ILE A 118 6.19 23.17 -3.59
CA ILE A 118 6.72 23.29 -2.22
C ILE A 118 6.29 22.08 -1.36
N GLN A 119 5.03 21.67 -1.42
CA GLN A 119 4.55 20.50 -0.67
C GLN A 119 5.24 19.20 -1.12
N VAL A 120 5.47 19.04 -2.42
CA VAL A 120 6.22 17.90 -2.99
C VAL A 120 7.67 17.91 -2.48
N ALA A 121 8.32 19.08 -2.43
CA ALA A 121 9.67 19.21 -1.88
C ALA A 121 9.71 18.83 -0.39
N TYR A 122 8.78 19.31 0.43
CA TYR A 122 8.68 18.93 1.84
C TYR A 122 8.37 17.43 2.02
N TRP A 123 7.56 16.85 1.14
CA TRP A 123 7.31 15.40 1.13
C TRP A 123 8.59 14.62 0.86
N GLY A 124 9.34 15.02 -0.17
CA GLY A 124 10.64 14.41 -0.49
C GLY A 124 11.63 14.51 0.67
N GLN A 125 11.73 15.68 1.29
CA GLN A 125 12.56 15.89 2.47
C GLN A 125 12.12 15.00 3.63
N TRP A 126 10.82 14.98 3.96
CA TRP A 126 10.29 14.15 5.06
C TRP A 126 10.60 12.65 4.85
N ILE A 127 10.44 12.14 3.62
CA ILE A 127 10.80 10.74 3.31
C ILE A 127 12.31 10.51 3.45
N GLY A 128 13.12 11.43 2.95
CA GLY A 128 14.58 11.38 3.06
C GLY A 128 15.05 11.35 4.52
N ASP A 129 14.46 12.19 5.35
CA ASP A 129 14.78 12.29 6.79
C ASP A 129 14.44 11.00 7.56
N LEU A 130 13.51 10.17 7.07
CA LEU A 130 13.23 8.86 7.67
C LEU A 130 14.44 7.93 7.66
N SER A 131 15.40 8.11 6.73
CA SER A 131 16.65 7.34 6.69
C SER A 131 17.56 7.64 7.87
N ASN A 132 17.45 8.84 8.45
CA ASN A 132 18.21 9.30 9.59
C ASN A 132 17.52 8.95 10.93
N GLU A 133 16.25 8.56 10.90
CA GLU A 133 15.49 8.18 12.07
C GLU A 133 15.82 6.75 12.51
N SER A 134 16.45 6.63 13.67
CA SER A 134 16.85 5.33 14.24
C SER A 134 15.64 4.41 14.41
N GLY A 135 15.73 3.21 13.84
CA GLY A 135 14.73 2.16 14.00
C GLY A 135 13.58 2.22 13.00
N ILE A 136 13.43 3.25 12.19
CA ILE A 136 12.48 3.23 11.06
C ILE A 136 13.01 2.28 9.98
N THR A 137 12.19 1.34 9.55
CA THR A 137 12.52 0.34 8.52
C THR A 137 11.74 0.54 7.23
N GLY A 138 10.71 1.36 7.29
CA GLY A 138 9.89 1.66 6.13
C GLY A 138 8.76 2.62 6.45
N ALA A 139 8.22 3.21 5.41
CA ALA A 139 7.01 4.00 5.46
C ALA A 139 6.10 3.60 4.30
N SER A 140 4.82 3.84 4.40
CA SER A 140 3.91 3.70 3.26
C SER A 140 2.86 4.80 3.27
N ILE A 141 2.45 5.23 2.07
CA ILE A 141 1.24 6.01 1.90
C ILE A 141 0.19 5.13 1.21
N THR A 142 -0.97 5.04 1.81
CA THR A 142 -2.11 4.30 1.28
C THR A 142 -3.23 5.26 0.98
N ILE A 143 -3.65 5.32 -0.29
CA ILE A 143 -4.75 6.14 -0.78
C ILE A 143 -5.85 5.19 -1.22
N GLU A 144 -7.02 5.28 -0.59
CA GLU A 144 -8.16 4.44 -0.88
C GLU A 144 -9.32 5.30 -1.37
N SER A 145 -9.86 4.94 -2.53
CA SER A 145 -11.13 5.47 -3.03
C SER A 145 -12.22 4.40 -2.87
N LEU A 146 -13.34 4.78 -2.31
CA LEU A 146 -14.49 3.93 -2.09
C LEU A 146 -15.78 4.73 -2.31
N PRO A 147 -16.91 4.07 -2.65
CA PRO A 147 -18.19 4.74 -2.75
C PRO A 147 -18.56 5.40 -1.42
N ASP A 148 -19.03 6.64 -1.49
CA ASP A 148 -19.73 7.24 -0.35
C ASP A 148 -21.20 6.82 -0.45
N PRO A 149 -21.75 6.09 0.54
CA PRO A 149 -23.15 5.73 0.53
C PRO A 149 -24.09 6.95 0.66
N GLY A 150 -23.52 8.19 0.69
CA GLY A 150 -24.30 9.44 0.77
C GLY A 150 -24.97 9.67 2.11
N GLY A 151 -25.04 8.67 2.93
CA GLY A 151 -25.74 8.69 4.20
C GLY A 151 -25.20 9.74 5.19
N ARG A 152 -23.92 10.06 5.13
CA ARG A 152 -23.30 11.01 6.04
C ARG A 152 -23.72 12.45 5.74
N LEU A 153 -23.62 12.86 4.48
CA LEU A 153 -24.06 14.20 4.06
C LEU A 153 -25.56 14.38 4.25
N ASN A 154 -26.34 13.39 3.85
CA ASN A 154 -27.79 13.39 3.99
C ASN A 154 -28.21 13.58 5.46
N ARG A 155 -27.56 12.88 6.39
CA ARG A 155 -27.84 13.03 7.83
C ARG A 155 -27.45 14.40 8.37
N GLU A 156 -26.28 14.90 8.00
CA GLU A 156 -25.79 16.21 8.45
C GLU A 156 -26.72 17.31 7.97
N VAL A 157 -27.12 17.27 6.71
CA VAL A 157 -28.06 18.23 6.14
C VAL A 157 -29.42 18.10 6.76
N THR A 158 -29.95 16.87 6.92
CA THR A 158 -31.26 16.62 7.55
C THR A 158 -31.29 17.08 9.02
N SER A 159 -30.20 16.85 9.78
CA SER A 159 -30.10 17.25 11.18
C SER A 159 -30.08 18.77 11.37
N ARG A 160 -29.54 19.49 10.36
CA ARG A 160 -29.44 20.97 10.39
C ARG A 160 -30.58 21.66 9.66
N ARG A 161 -31.46 20.92 8.98
CA ARG A 161 -32.59 21.48 8.26
C ARG A 161 -33.59 22.13 9.26
N ALA A 162 -33.91 23.40 9.05
CA ALA A 162 -34.87 24.09 9.86
C ALA A 162 -36.25 23.48 9.65
N ALA A 163 -37.05 23.35 10.71
CA ALA A 163 -38.41 22.79 10.65
C ALA A 163 -39.35 23.57 9.71
N ASN A 164 -39.09 24.87 9.50
CA ASN A 164 -39.82 25.77 8.64
C ASN A 164 -39.09 26.14 7.36
N CYS A 165 -38.25 25.22 6.86
CA CYS A 165 -37.52 25.44 5.61
C CYS A 165 -38.48 25.74 4.45
N PRO A 166 -38.31 26.84 3.68
CA PRO A 166 -39.11 27.13 2.48
C PRO A 166 -39.04 25.97 1.48
N GLN A 167 -40.14 25.69 0.80
CA GLN A 167 -40.26 24.54 -0.11
C GLN A 167 -39.15 24.54 -1.20
N VAL A 168 -38.90 25.68 -1.84
CA VAL A 168 -37.88 25.82 -2.86
C VAL A 168 -36.47 25.52 -2.32
N ALA A 169 -36.17 25.98 -1.09
CA ALA A 169 -34.90 25.65 -0.46
C ALA A 169 -34.81 24.16 -0.12
N GLY A 170 -35.90 23.51 0.24
CA GLY A 170 -36.00 22.07 0.42
C GLY A 170 -35.69 21.30 -0.86
N GLU A 171 -36.30 21.69 -1.97
CA GLU A 171 -36.08 21.08 -3.29
C GLU A 171 -34.63 21.25 -3.78
N VAL A 172 -33.99 22.40 -3.56
CA VAL A 172 -32.55 22.62 -3.88
C VAL A 172 -31.69 21.72 -3.01
N ILE A 173 -31.98 21.61 -1.71
CA ILE A 173 -31.21 20.73 -0.81
C ILE A 173 -31.35 19.27 -1.25
N GLU A 174 -32.54 18.80 -1.59
CA GLU A 174 -32.78 17.44 -2.08
C GLU A 174 -32.05 17.19 -3.40
N GLY A 175 -32.06 18.14 -4.34
CA GLY A 175 -31.28 18.05 -5.57
C GLY A 175 -29.76 17.93 -5.33
N VAL A 176 -29.21 18.70 -4.39
CA VAL A 176 -27.78 18.60 -4.01
C VAL A 176 -27.48 17.25 -3.34
N LEU A 177 -28.39 16.72 -2.53
CA LEU A 177 -28.23 15.41 -1.90
C LEU A 177 -28.26 14.27 -2.95
N ASP A 178 -29.17 14.36 -3.92
CA ASP A 178 -29.26 13.38 -5.01
C ASP A 178 -28.00 13.40 -5.90
N GLU A 179 -27.48 14.57 -6.24
CA GLU A 179 -26.22 14.69 -6.99
C GLU A 179 -25.01 14.19 -6.19
N SER A 180 -25.01 14.33 -4.87
CA SER A 180 -23.94 13.86 -4.00
C SER A 180 -24.04 12.35 -3.70
N THR A 181 -25.20 11.75 -3.91
CA THR A 181 -25.40 10.31 -3.78
C THR A 181 -24.58 9.59 -4.86
N GLY A 182 -23.62 8.77 -4.44
CA GLY A 182 -22.67 8.12 -5.34
C GLY A 182 -21.38 8.94 -5.58
N SER A 183 -21.16 10.03 -4.83
CA SER A 183 -19.83 10.60 -4.73
C SER A 183 -18.86 9.57 -4.15
N ASN A 184 -17.59 9.69 -4.50
CA ASN A 184 -16.57 8.78 -3.96
C ASN A 184 -15.82 9.48 -2.83
N GLN A 185 -15.58 8.74 -1.76
CA GLN A 185 -14.74 9.17 -0.65
C GLN A 185 -13.28 8.77 -0.91
N VAL A 186 -12.35 9.68 -0.61
CA VAL A 186 -10.92 9.38 -0.60
C VAL A 186 -10.42 9.39 0.83
N ARG A 187 -9.70 8.34 1.21
CA ARG A 187 -9.05 8.20 2.52
C ARG A 187 -7.56 8.04 2.33
N VAL A 188 -6.78 8.70 3.16
CA VAL A 188 -5.32 8.67 3.07
C VAL A 188 -4.74 8.28 4.42
N TRP A 189 -3.82 7.33 4.41
CA TRP A 189 -3.05 6.94 5.58
C TRP A 189 -1.56 6.93 5.26
N VAL A 190 -0.78 7.38 6.22
CA VAL A 190 0.67 7.14 6.25
C VAL A 190 0.93 6.13 7.36
N THR A 191 1.74 5.14 7.06
CA THR A 191 2.13 4.12 8.04
C THR A 191 3.64 4.14 8.18
N LEU A 192 4.12 4.18 9.42
CA LEU A 192 5.53 4.10 9.76
C LEU A 192 5.84 2.75 10.36
N ALA A 193 6.82 2.05 9.83
CA ALA A 193 7.27 0.76 10.31
C ALA A 193 8.60 0.88 11.07
N PHE A 194 8.67 0.25 12.23
CA PHE A 194 9.79 0.33 13.16
C PHE A 194 10.36 -1.06 13.46
N ASN A 195 11.67 -1.13 13.63
CA ASN A 195 12.34 -2.29 14.20
C ASN A 195 12.39 -2.18 15.72
N LEU A 196 11.61 -2.99 16.41
CA LEU A 196 11.53 -2.95 17.88
C LEU A 196 12.87 -3.26 18.55
N ALA A 197 13.70 -4.10 17.95
CA ALA A 197 15.01 -4.43 18.50
C ALA A 197 15.97 -3.22 18.50
N ALA A 198 15.91 -2.39 17.49
CA ALA A 198 16.72 -1.16 17.38
C ALA A 198 16.28 -0.10 18.42
N LEU A 199 15.02 -0.14 18.84
CA LEU A 199 14.45 0.77 19.83
C LEU A 199 14.49 0.20 21.28
N GLY A 200 15.36 -0.77 21.55
CA GLY A 200 15.46 -1.38 22.90
C GLY A 200 14.37 -2.42 23.22
N GLY A 201 13.44 -2.66 22.31
CA GLY A 201 12.30 -3.58 22.49
C GLY A 201 12.62 -5.06 22.42
N ARG A 202 13.90 -5.45 22.27
CA ARG A 202 14.31 -6.87 22.17
C ARG A 202 13.93 -7.69 23.40
N LYS A 203 14.01 -7.09 24.59
CA LYS A 203 13.64 -7.73 25.87
C LYS A 203 12.30 -7.23 26.42
N ASN A 204 11.97 -5.99 26.16
CA ASN A 204 10.75 -5.36 26.65
C ASN A 204 10.14 -4.44 25.56
N LYS A 205 9.04 -4.88 24.98
CA LYS A 205 8.34 -4.15 23.89
C LYS A 205 7.74 -2.81 24.35
N GLU A 206 7.44 -2.66 25.64
CA GLU A 206 6.93 -1.40 26.17
C GLU A 206 7.95 -0.27 26.05
N ILE A 207 9.25 -0.56 26.17
CA ILE A 207 10.31 0.45 25.98
C ILE A 207 10.26 1.00 24.57
N ALA A 208 10.20 0.10 23.57
CA ALA A 208 10.09 0.52 22.18
C ALA A 208 8.79 1.27 21.90
N GLY A 209 7.66 0.85 22.48
CA GLY A 209 6.38 1.53 22.34
C GLY A 209 6.41 2.97 22.89
N ARG A 210 7.03 3.20 24.05
CA ARG A 210 7.23 4.54 24.63
C ARG A 210 8.19 5.39 23.78
N GLU A 211 9.25 4.78 23.25
CA GLU A 211 10.19 5.47 22.38
C GLU A 211 9.52 5.92 21.08
N ILE A 212 8.69 5.06 20.45
CA ILE A 212 7.87 5.44 19.32
C ILE A 212 6.92 6.59 19.69
N ALA A 213 6.20 6.45 20.81
CA ALA A 213 5.25 7.46 21.29
C ALA A 213 5.89 8.86 21.45
N SER A 214 7.13 8.94 21.92
CA SER A 214 7.84 10.20 22.11
C SER A 214 8.20 10.90 20.79
N ARG A 215 8.37 10.15 19.70
CA ARG A 215 8.78 10.66 18.38
C ARG A 215 7.59 11.06 17.48
N LEU A 216 6.41 10.48 17.72
CA LEU A 216 5.23 10.70 16.89
C LEU A 216 4.86 12.19 16.68
N PRO A 217 4.94 13.08 17.67
CA PRO A 217 4.66 14.50 17.45
C PRO A 217 5.50 15.13 16.35
N GLY A 218 6.83 14.92 16.38
CA GLY A 218 7.72 15.44 15.36
C GLY A 218 7.44 14.87 13.98
N LEU A 219 7.25 13.54 13.88
CA LEU A 219 6.94 12.86 12.63
C LEU A 219 5.60 13.32 12.02
N THR A 220 4.58 13.56 12.85
CA THR A 220 3.28 14.06 12.39
C THR A 220 3.34 15.53 11.95
N GLN A 221 4.17 16.38 12.57
CA GLN A 221 4.36 17.75 12.12
C GLN A 221 4.98 17.84 10.72
N GLY A 222 5.96 17.00 10.42
CA GLY A 222 6.56 16.93 9.09
C GLY A 222 5.53 16.60 8.01
N LEU A 223 4.57 15.72 8.30
CA LEU A 223 3.47 15.38 7.38
C LEU A 223 2.53 16.56 7.12
N VAL A 224 2.25 17.38 8.12
CA VAL A 224 1.43 18.61 7.95
C VAL A 224 2.13 19.58 7.02
N ALA A 225 3.44 19.81 7.20
CA ALA A 225 4.24 20.66 6.34
C ALA A 225 4.27 20.17 4.88
N ALA A 226 4.28 18.87 4.68
CA ALA A 226 4.24 18.21 3.37
C ALA A 226 2.83 18.21 2.70
N GLY A 227 1.88 18.98 3.20
CA GLY A 227 0.54 19.08 2.62
C GLY A 227 -0.44 17.97 3.06
N GLY A 228 -0.07 17.15 4.04
CA GLY A 228 -0.93 16.08 4.57
C GLY A 228 -2.18 16.57 5.29
N GLY A 229 -2.28 17.88 5.56
CA GLY A 229 -3.39 18.49 6.28
C GLY A 229 -3.47 18.04 7.73
N ALA A 230 -4.70 17.87 8.26
CA ALA A 230 -4.88 17.40 9.62
C ALA A 230 -4.42 15.94 9.76
N THR A 231 -3.60 15.67 10.78
CA THR A 231 -3.09 14.34 11.11
C THR A 231 -3.85 13.76 12.31
N HIS A 232 -4.28 12.52 12.20
CA HIS A 232 -4.95 11.79 13.27
C HIS A 232 -4.28 10.43 13.46
N LEU A 233 -3.85 10.14 14.68
CA LEU A 233 -3.31 8.82 15.03
C LEU A 233 -4.47 7.81 15.11
N VAL A 234 -4.36 6.73 14.35
CA VAL A 234 -5.44 5.72 14.29
C VAL A 234 -5.45 4.89 15.56
N THR A 235 -6.60 4.81 16.23
CA THR A 235 -6.80 4.01 17.44
C THR A 235 -7.02 2.53 17.11
N VAL A 236 -6.95 1.66 18.14
CA VAL A 236 -7.17 0.20 17.97
C VAL A 236 -8.53 -0.10 17.34
N ASN A 237 -9.58 0.58 17.81
CA ASN A 237 -10.93 0.39 17.30
C ASN A 237 -11.09 0.86 15.85
N GLU A 238 -10.53 2.02 15.51
CA GLU A 238 -10.54 2.54 14.13
C GLU A 238 -9.76 1.62 13.19
N LEU A 239 -8.61 1.10 13.63
CA LEU A 239 -7.82 0.17 12.86
C LEU A 239 -8.55 -1.16 12.63
N ALA A 240 -9.22 -1.68 13.67
CA ALA A 240 -10.01 -2.90 13.54
C ALA A 240 -11.14 -2.74 12.51
N ARG A 241 -11.85 -1.59 12.53
CA ARG A 241 -12.88 -1.27 11.54
C ARG A 241 -12.31 -1.13 10.12
N LEU A 242 -11.17 -0.44 9.97
CA LEU A 242 -10.48 -0.30 8.70
C LEU A 242 -10.14 -1.66 8.09
N VAL A 243 -9.56 -2.55 8.89
CA VAL A 243 -9.20 -3.89 8.43
C VAL A 243 -10.44 -4.72 8.13
N ARG A 244 -11.46 -4.66 8.97
CA ARG A 244 -12.73 -5.36 8.74
C ARG A 244 -13.37 -4.94 7.44
N SER A 245 -13.51 -3.64 7.19
CA SER A 245 -14.11 -3.13 5.95
C SER A 245 -13.24 -3.40 4.70
N ALA A 246 -11.94 -3.60 4.86
CA ALA A 246 -11.09 -4.01 3.75
C ALA A 246 -11.36 -5.45 3.31
N TYR A 247 -11.63 -6.36 4.27
CA TYR A 247 -11.99 -7.74 3.99
C TYR A 247 -13.47 -7.92 3.65
N ASP A 248 -14.34 -7.11 4.24
CA ASP A 248 -15.80 -7.17 4.09
C ASP A 248 -16.33 -5.76 3.79
N PRO A 249 -16.36 -5.34 2.51
CA PRO A 249 -16.80 -4.00 2.13
C PRO A 249 -18.21 -3.64 2.58
N ASP A 250 -19.11 -4.62 2.67
CA ASP A 250 -20.51 -4.39 3.10
C ASP A 250 -20.58 -3.96 4.57
N SER A 251 -19.57 -4.28 5.38
CA SER A 251 -19.48 -3.82 6.76
C SER A 251 -19.29 -2.32 6.90
N GLU A 252 -18.80 -1.63 5.87
CA GLU A 252 -18.60 -0.17 5.87
C GLU A 252 -19.94 0.57 6.04
N GLU A 253 -20.95 0.16 5.28
CA GLU A 253 -22.29 0.74 5.37
C GLU A 253 -22.93 0.51 6.75
N LEU A 254 -22.74 -0.69 7.32
CA LEU A 254 -23.22 -1.00 8.67
C LEU A 254 -22.53 -0.13 9.73
N PHE A 255 -21.24 0.14 9.58
CA PHE A 255 -20.51 1.03 10.48
C PHE A 255 -21.02 2.48 10.36
N ASP A 256 -21.24 2.96 9.15
CA ASP A 256 -21.76 4.30 8.92
C ASP A 256 -23.19 4.47 9.45
N GLN A 257 -24.05 3.47 9.29
CA GLN A 257 -25.41 3.47 9.85
C GLN A 257 -25.38 3.48 11.38
N ALA A 258 -24.55 2.66 12.02
CA ALA A 258 -24.43 2.60 13.47
C ALA A 258 -23.91 3.93 14.05
N LEU A 259 -22.85 4.51 13.44
CA LEU A 259 -22.32 5.81 13.83
C LEU A 259 -23.37 6.93 13.66
N ALA A 260 -24.18 6.84 12.63
CA ALA A 260 -25.29 7.74 12.37
C ALA A 260 -26.37 7.70 13.45
N ALA A 261 -26.64 6.50 13.95
CA ALA A 261 -27.57 6.29 15.04
C ALA A 261 -26.98 6.69 16.41
N GLY A 262 -25.78 7.29 16.45
CA GLY A 262 -25.09 7.65 17.68
C GLY A 262 -24.57 6.45 18.48
N GLN A 263 -24.51 5.28 17.85
CA GLN A 263 -24.00 4.07 18.49
C GLN A 263 -22.49 4.07 18.48
N THR A 264 -21.88 3.67 19.60
CA THR A 264 -20.44 3.43 19.66
C THR A 264 -20.14 2.03 19.14
N ILE A 265 -19.37 1.96 18.05
CA ILE A 265 -18.92 0.67 17.50
C ILE A 265 -17.65 0.28 18.23
N ASN A 266 -17.73 -0.72 19.08
CA ASN A 266 -16.58 -1.34 19.73
C ASN A 266 -16.26 -2.65 18.99
N LEU A 267 -15.31 -2.57 18.06
CA LEU A 267 -14.80 -3.74 17.35
C LEU A 267 -13.41 -4.08 17.89
N ASP A 268 -13.32 -5.22 18.55
CA ASP A 268 -12.04 -5.71 19.04
C ASP A 268 -11.16 -6.24 17.90
N TRP A 269 -9.84 -6.14 18.06
CA TRP A 269 -8.90 -6.63 17.07
C TRP A 269 -9.15 -8.07 16.60
N PRO A 270 -9.50 -9.06 17.46
CA PRO A 270 -9.87 -10.40 17.03
C PRO A 270 -11.03 -10.49 16.05
N GLN A 271 -11.86 -9.46 15.95
CA GLN A 271 -13.04 -9.41 15.07
C GLN A 271 -12.74 -8.69 13.74
N SER A 272 -11.54 -8.13 13.56
CA SER A 272 -11.17 -7.36 12.38
C SER A 272 -10.91 -8.23 11.14
N GLY A 273 -10.56 -9.50 11.32
CA GLY A 273 -10.22 -10.40 10.22
C GLY A 273 -11.44 -10.94 9.46
N PRO A 274 -11.21 -11.54 8.28
CA PRO A 274 -12.27 -12.17 7.51
C PRO A 274 -12.73 -13.46 8.18
N VAL A 275 -13.98 -13.85 7.95
CA VAL A 275 -14.52 -15.16 8.34
C VAL A 275 -14.00 -16.23 7.38
N PHE A 276 -13.90 -15.90 6.10
CA PHE A 276 -13.38 -16.75 5.04
C PHE A 276 -12.49 -15.94 4.10
N ALA A 277 -11.35 -16.53 3.71
CA ALA A 277 -10.56 -16.00 2.62
C ALA A 277 -9.89 -17.11 1.82
N GLN A 278 -9.76 -16.90 0.52
CA GLN A 278 -9.13 -17.85 -0.40
C GLN A 278 -8.30 -17.12 -1.44
N ALA A 279 -7.01 -17.46 -1.51
CA ALA A 279 -6.13 -17.01 -2.57
C ALA A 279 -6.27 -17.92 -3.80
N ASP A 280 -6.65 -17.30 -4.92
CA ASP A 280 -6.53 -17.89 -6.25
C ASP A 280 -5.25 -17.37 -6.93
N PHE A 281 -4.86 -17.94 -8.06
CA PHE A 281 -3.61 -17.55 -8.72
C PHE A 281 -3.59 -16.07 -9.16
N SER A 282 -4.74 -15.51 -9.55
CA SER A 282 -4.89 -14.13 -10.07
C SER A 282 -5.88 -13.27 -9.29
N SER A 283 -6.46 -13.77 -8.22
CA SER A 283 -7.45 -13.05 -7.41
C SER A 283 -7.44 -13.52 -5.96
N TYR A 284 -8.04 -12.77 -5.08
CA TYR A 284 -8.18 -13.06 -3.67
C TYR A 284 -9.64 -12.86 -3.27
N ARG A 285 -10.32 -13.95 -2.89
CA ARG A 285 -11.68 -13.92 -2.36
C ARG A 285 -11.63 -13.76 -0.86
N HIS A 286 -12.48 -12.89 -0.33
CA HIS A 286 -12.58 -12.66 1.10
C HIS A 286 -14.01 -12.23 1.44
N ASP A 287 -14.59 -12.95 2.38
CA ASP A 287 -16.00 -12.82 2.77
C ASP A 287 -16.91 -12.75 1.53
N GLY A 288 -17.66 -11.68 1.31
CA GLY A 288 -18.54 -11.50 0.14
C GLY A 288 -17.88 -10.89 -1.10
N ALA A 289 -16.61 -10.49 -1.01
CA ALA A 289 -15.93 -9.72 -2.06
C ALA A 289 -14.78 -10.49 -2.73
N VAL A 290 -14.29 -9.95 -3.83
CA VAL A 290 -13.08 -10.40 -4.51
C VAL A 290 -12.18 -9.22 -4.80
N SER A 291 -10.88 -9.40 -4.55
CA SER A 291 -9.85 -8.44 -4.88
C SER A 291 -8.90 -8.99 -5.94
N ARG A 292 -8.38 -8.09 -6.78
CA ARG A 292 -7.20 -8.34 -7.59
C ARG A 292 -6.13 -7.33 -7.22
N VAL A 293 -4.91 -7.82 -7.11
CA VAL A 293 -3.76 -7.02 -6.71
C VAL A 293 -2.76 -6.98 -7.83
N TRP A 294 -2.23 -5.79 -8.09
CA TRP A 294 -1.13 -5.55 -9.02
C TRP A 294 0.05 -4.94 -8.30
N THR A 295 1.22 -5.23 -8.79
CA THR A 295 2.48 -4.60 -8.39
C THR A 295 3.04 -3.79 -9.54
N MET A 296 3.65 -2.65 -9.25
CA MET A 296 4.42 -1.90 -10.23
C MET A 296 5.69 -2.68 -10.58
N THR A 297 5.92 -2.91 -11.87
CA THR A 297 7.14 -3.59 -12.36
C THR A 297 8.18 -2.61 -12.87
N CYS A 298 7.74 -1.41 -13.27
CA CYS A 298 8.62 -0.35 -13.71
C CYS A 298 7.99 1.01 -13.39
N PRO A 299 8.73 1.93 -12.74
CA PRO A 299 8.26 3.29 -12.52
C PRO A 299 8.11 4.04 -13.84
N PRO A 300 7.38 5.17 -13.85
CA PRO A 300 7.30 6.04 -15.01
C PRO A 300 8.70 6.46 -15.47
N ARG A 301 8.94 6.43 -16.80
CA ARG A 301 10.24 6.76 -17.37
C ARG A 301 10.26 8.23 -17.81
N GLY A 302 11.40 8.87 -17.60
CA GLY A 302 11.63 10.27 -17.96
C GLY A 302 11.04 11.25 -16.94
N ALA A 303 11.09 12.54 -17.26
CA ALA A 303 10.49 13.57 -16.43
C ALA A 303 8.96 13.37 -16.36
N VAL A 304 8.43 13.28 -15.16
CA VAL A 304 7.00 13.15 -14.89
C VAL A 304 6.51 14.39 -14.15
N GLN A 305 5.33 14.86 -14.54
CA GLN A 305 4.67 15.93 -13.82
C GLN A 305 4.08 15.40 -12.50
N SER A 306 3.94 16.25 -11.51
CA SER A 306 3.35 15.94 -10.20
C SER A 306 1.97 15.27 -10.31
N ALA A 307 1.18 15.65 -11.31
CA ALA A 307 -0.16 15.11 -11.56
C ALA A 307 -0.20 13.76 -12.32
N VAL A 308 0.95 13.12 -12.62
CA VAL A 308 0.98 11.87 -13.44
C VAL A 308 0.13 10.74 -12.86
N LEU A 309 0.01 10.67 -11.54
CA LEU A 309 -0.77 9.64 -10.84
C LEU A 309 -2.23 10.04 -10.59
N SER A 310 -2.64 11.29 -10.87
CA SER A 310 -3.98 11.78 -10.50
C SER A 310 -5.09 10.86 -10.98
N ARG A 311 -5.07 10.45 -12.25
CA ARG A 311 -6.07 9.53 -12.82
C ARG A 311 -6.14 8.18 -12.12
N LEU A 312 -5.01 7.68 -11.64
CA LEU A 312 -4.97 6.43 -10.89
C LEU A 312 -5.45 6.61 -9.45
N LEU A 313 -5.15 7.75 -8.83
CA LEU A 313 -5.49 8.02 -7.43
C LEU A 313 -6.93 8.51 -7.27
N GLU A 314 -7.42 9.27 -8.23
CA GLU A 314 -8.79 9.77 -8.23
C GLU A 314 -9.82 8.64 -8.21
N PRO A 315 -10.98 8.87 -7.60
CA PRO A 315 -12.11 7.95 -7.66
C PRO A 315 -12.52 7.69 -9.12
N ASN A 316 -12.98 6.47 -9.38
CA ASN A 316 -13.48 6.06 -10.69
C ASN A 316 -14.80 5.31 -10.52
N ARG A 317 -15.81 5.61 -11.35
CA ARG A 317 -17.15 5.00 -11.26
C ARG A 317 -17.16 3.51 -11.56
N ASP A 318 -16.22 3.05 -12.42
CA ASP A 318 -16.13 1.65 -12.84
C ASP A 318 -15.32 0.79 -11.86
N VAL A 319 -14.71 1.41 -10.83
CA VAL A 319 -13.93 0.72 -9.80
C VAL A 319 -14.52 1.06 -8.44
N GLN A 320 -15.33 0.17 -7.90
CA GLN A 320 -16.05 0.40 -6.65
C GLN A 320 -15.10 0.75 -5.49
N ARG A 321 -14.07 -0.05 -5.26
CA ARG A 321 -13.09 0.21 -4.22
C ARG A 321 -11.68 -0.02 -4.76
N LYS A 322 -10.86 0.99 -4.67
CA LYS A 322 -9.47 0.96 -5.15
C LYS A 322 -8.55 1.48 -4.05
N ARG A 323 -7.50 0.74 -3.78
CA ARG A 323 -6.45 1.13 -2.85
C ARG A 323 -5.11 1.15 -3.59
N VAL A 324 -4.42 2.27 -3.53
CA VAL A 324 -3.07 2.44 -4.06
C VAL A 324 -2.14 2.67 -2.89
N THR A 325 -1.18 1.79 -2.71
CA THR A 325 -0.20 1.88 -1.62
C THR A 325 1.19 2.01 -2.22
N ILE A 326 1.87 3.10 -1.87
CA ILE A 326 3.27 3.31 -2.19
C ILE A 326 4.07 2.98 -0.93
N LEU A 327 4.97 2.03 -1.07
CA LEU A 327 5.87 1.56 -0.02
C LEU A 327 7.21 2.25 -0.20
N TYR A 328 7.73 2.86 0.85
CA TYR A 328 9.03 3.50 0.89
C TYR A 328 9.94 2.74 1.85
N GLN A 329 11.13 2.41 1.39
CA GLN A 329 12.15 1.75 2.19
C GLN A 329 13.38 2.64 2.26
N PRO A 330 13.54 3.40 3.36
CA PRO A 330 14.74 4.18 3.59
C PRO A 330 15.96 3.28 3.63
N MET A 331 17.00 3.68 2.94
CA MET A 331 18.28 2.96 2.93
C MET A 331 19.16 3.46 4.07
N ASP A 332 19.84 2.54 4.72
CA ASP A 332 20.81 2.87 5.76
C ASP A 332 21.89 3.80 5.19
N ALA A 333 22.08 4.96 5.82
CA ALA A 333 23.04 5.98 5.40
C ALA A 333 24.47 5.43 5.25
N ALA A 334 24.85 4.40 6.03
CA ALA A 334 26.16 3.76 5.89
C ALA A 334 26.28 2.91 4.61
N LYS A 335 25.19 2.46 4.01
CA LYS A 335 25.15 1.63 2.81
C LYS A 335 24.89 2.42 1.54
N ALA A 336 24.18 3.55 1.66
CA ALA A 336 23.78 4.38 0.53
C ALA A 336 24.93 4.73 -0.42
N PRO A 337 26.10 5.23 0.04
CA PRO A 337 27.19 5.59 -0.85
C PRO A 337 27.65 4.44 -1.76
N SER A 338 27.79 3.23 -1.21
CA SER A 338 28.24 2.07 -1.95
C SER A 338 27.25 1.58 -3.01
N VAL A 339 25.97 1.75 -2.77
CA VAL A 339 24.90 1.41 -3.72
C VAL A 339 24.88 2.42 -4.85
N VAL A 340 24.89 3.71 -4.51
CA VAL A 340 24.88 4.82 -5.48
C VAL A 340 26.11 4.75 -6.39
N GLU A 341 27.30 4.51 -5.83
CA GLU A 341 28.53 4.38 -6.61
C GLU A 341 28.47 3.18 -7.57
N ARG A 342 27.97 2.04 -7.11
CA ARG A 342 27.79 0.85 -7.97
C ARG A 342 26.82 1.15 -9.11
N ASP A 343 25.69 1.80 -8.84
CA ASP A 343 24.67 2.08 -9.84
C ASP A 343 25.14 3.13 -10.84
N LEU A 344 25.91 4.15 -10.39
CA LEU A 344 26.57 5.13 -11.25
C LEU A 344 27.61 4.45 -12.16
N ASN A 345 28.44 3.54 -11.63
CA ASN A 345 29.43 2.82 -12.41
C ASN A 345 28.77 1.91 -13.46
N HIS A 346 27.64 1.27 -13.11
CA HIS A 346 26.85 0.47 -14.05
C HIS A 346 26.23 1.34 -15.17
N ALA A 347 25.69 2.50 -14.83
CA ALA A 347 25.15 3.44 -15.80
C ALA A 347 26.23 3.99 -16.73
N ARG A 348 27.46 4.30 -16.20
CA ARG A 348 28.62 4.69 -16.99
C ARG A 348 29.02 3.60 -17.97
N ALA A 349 29.13 2.34 -17.51
CA ALA A 349 29.48 1.22 -18.36
C ALA A 349 28.50 1.03 -19.53
N ASN A 350 27.21 1.20 -19.28
CA ASN A 350 26.16 1.11 -20.30
C ASN A 350 26.20 2.29 -21.31
N ALA A 351 26.69 3.46 -20.89
CA ALA A 351 26.76 4.66 -21.72
C ALA A 351 28.04 4.75 -22.57
N VAL A 352 29.10 3.97 -22.29
CA VAL A 352 30.42 4.02 -22.96
C VAL A 352 30.45 3.18 -24.24
N GLY A 353 29.37 2.53 -24.67
CA GLY A 353 29.35 1.75 -25.94
C GLY A 353 29.61 2.60 -27.18
N ALA A 354 30.03 1.98 -28.29
CA ALA A 354 30.37 2.66 -29.57
C ALA A 354 29.16 3.44 -30.17
N ARG A 355 27.93 3.13 -29.75
CA ARG A 355 26.70 3.89 -30.05
C ARG A 355 25.80 3.88 -28.82
N PRO A 356 25.99 4.79 -27.88
CA PRO A 356 25.14 4.88 -26.72
C PRO A 356 23.70 5.20 -27.12
N SER A 357 22.74 4.50 -26.55
CA SER A 357 21.31 4.82 -26.78
C SER A 357 20.94 6.09 -26.01
N ALA A 358 19.96 6.86 -26.50
CA ALA A 358 19.42 8.00 -25.75
C ALA A 358 18.95 7.59 -24.34
N ARG A 359 18.53 6.34 -24.19
CA ARG A 359 18.17 5.77 -22.89
C ARG A 359 19.36 5.65 -21.94
N SER A 360 20.49 5.10 -22.39
CA SER A 360 21.67 4.94 -21.54
C SER A 360 22.29 6.29 -21.13
N ILE A 361 22.18 7.30 -22.00
CA ILE A 361 22.59 8.67 -21.66
C ILE A 361 21.70 9.25 -20.56
N ASN A 362 20.37 9.09 -20.67
CA ASN A 362 19.44 9.57 -19.65
C ASN A 362 19.59 8.81 -18.32
N GLU A 363 19.83 7.50 -18.36
CA GLU A 363 20.12 6.68 -17.17
C GLU A 363 21.39 7.15 -16.46
N LEU A 364 22.44 7.51 -17.21
CA LEU A 364 23.67 8.06 -16.64
C LEU A 364 23.44 9.45 -16.01
N ALA A 365 22.69 10.31 -16.68
CA ALA A 365 22.34 11.63 -16.14
C ALA A 365 21.57 11.48 -14.80
N ALA A 366 20.54 10.64 -14.76
CA ALA A 366 19.77 10.37 -13.56
C ALA A 366 20.63 9.76 -12.43
N ALA A 367 21.49 8.80 -12.75
CA ALA A 367 22.40 8.20 -11.76
C ALA A 367 23.40 9.21 -11.21
N SER A 368 23.89 10.15 -12.04
CA SER A 368 24.80 11.21 -11.57
C SER A 368 24.11 12.25 -10.69
N GLU A 369 22.83 12.54 -10.96
CA GLU A 369 22.00 13.41 -10.14
C GLU A 369 21.78 12.81 -8.75
N VAL A 370 21.34 11.53 -8.69
CA VAL A 370 21.20 10.78 -7.43
C VAL A 370 22.51 10.77 -6.63
N ALA A 371 23.66 10.58 -7.30
CA ALA A 371 24.96 10.59 -6.63
C ALA A 371 25.31 11.98 -6.07
N SER A 372 24.93 13.05 -6.75
CA SER A 372 25.12 14.42 -6.27
C SER A 372 24.22 14.74 -5.08
N GLU A 373 22.98 14.31 -5.10
CA GLU A 373 22.01 14.48 -4.00
C GLU A 373 22.44 13.70 -2.76
N GLU A 374 22.86 12.42 -2.93
CA GLU A 374 23.37 11.61 -1.84
C GLU A 374 24.63 12.24 -1.20
N ALA A 375 25.57 12.70 -2.01
CA ALA A 375 26.77 13.39 -1.54
C ALA A 375 26.45 14.71 -0.81
N SER A 376 25.33 15.34 -1.09
CA SER A 376 24.82 16.51 -0.36
C SER A 376 24.07 16.16 0.95
N GLY A 377 23.93 14.86 1.25
CA GLY A 377 23.29 14.35 2.47
C GLY A 377 21.83 13.99 2.32
N ALA A 378 21.31 13.92 1.09
CA ALA A 378 19.96 13.44 0.86
C ALA A 378 19.84 11.94 1.17
N GLY A 379 18.82 11.55 1.91
CA GLY A 379 18.54 10.14 2.20
C GLY A 379 18.11 9.38 0.94
N LEU A 380 18.66 8.20 0.72
CA LEU A 380 18.26 7.33 -0.38
C LEU A 380 17.07 6.45 0.05
N VAL A 381 16.06 6.37 -0.81
CA VAL A 381 14.82 5.65 -0.52
C VAL A 381 14.39 4.83 -1.73
N ASP A 382 14.28 3.51 -1.54
CA ASP A 382 13.64 2.63 -2.51
C ASP A 382 12.12 2.72 -2.39
N PHE A 383 11.40 2.56 -3.50
CA PHE A 383 9.95 2.56 -3.46
C PHE A 383 9.34 1.45 -4.33
N ALA A 384 8.16 1.00 -3.92
CA ALA A 384 7.34 0.06 -4.65
C ALA A 384 5.88 0.54 -4.61
N MET A 385 5.07 0.11 -5.57
CA MET A 385 3.64 0.44 -5.60
C MET A 385 2.80 -0.83 -5.73
N ILE A 386 1.74 -0.88 -4.94
CA ILE A 386 0.72 -1.93 -4.94
C ILE A 386 -0.62 -1.28 -5.24
N ILE A 387 -1.37 -1.86 -6.14
CA ILE A 387 -2.74 -1.45 -6.47
C ILE A 387 -3.65 -2.62 -6.14
N THR A 388 -4.66 -2.38 -5.32
CA THR A 388 -5.68 -3.37 -4.98
C THR A 388 -7.03 -2.83 -5.41
N ALA A 389 -7.75 -3.56 -6.24
CA ALA A 389 -9.13 -3.26 -6.56
C ALA A 389 -10.03 -4.36 -6.00
N THR A 390 -11.06 -3.96 -5.28
CA THR A 390 -12.04 -4.84 -4.62
C THR A 390 -13.42 -4.59 -5.21
N THR A 391 -14.10 -5.66 -5.58
CA THR A 391 -15.42 -5.63 -6.23
C THR A 391 -16.17 -6.94 -5.96
N THR A 392 -17.36 -7.09 -6.54
CA THR A 392 -18.07 -8.36 -6.57
C THR A 392 -17.47 -9.32 -7.62
N PRO A 393 -17.64 -10.63 -7.50
CA PRO A 393 -17.08 -11.61 -8.43
C PRO A 393 -17.45 -11.36 -9.90
N ASP A 394 -18.65 -10.89 -10.16
CA ASP A 394 -19.17 -10.67 -11.52
C ASP A 394 -18.51 -9.48 -12.23
N HIS A 395 -18.01 -8.50 -11.48
CA HIS A 395 -17.38 -7.28 -12.02
C HIS A 395 -15.83 -7.31 -12.01
N LEU A 396 -15.20 -8.43 -11.63
CA LEU A 396 -13.75 -8.50 -11.46
C LEU A 396 -12.97 -8.22 -12.75
N GLU A 397 -13.42 -8.74 -13.87
CA GLU A 397 -12.72 -8.57 -15.15
C GLU A 397 -12.87 -7.14 -15.68
N ASP A 398 -14.05 -6.55 -15.63
CA ASP A 398 -14.30 -5.16 -16.03
C ASP A 398 -13.47 -4.19 -15.18
N THR A 399 -13.48 -4.37 -13.86
CA THR A 399 -12.62 -3.63 -12.92
C THR A 399 -11.15 -3.77 -13.28
N SER A 400 -10.71 -4.96 -13.68
CA SER A 400 -9.32 -5.21 -14.05
C SER A 400 -8.92 -4.49 -15.34
N VAL A 401 -9.79 -4.44 -16.34
CA VAL A 401 -9.58 -3.68 -17.57
C VAL A 401 -9.43 -2.19 -17.25
N THR A 402 -10.31 -1.65 -16.42
CA THR A 402 -10.28 -0.25 -15.99
C THR A 402 -9.00 0.10 -15.23
N VAL A 403 -8.56 -0.73 -14.27
CA VAL A 403 -7.31 -0.50 -13.52
C VAL A 403 -6.09 -0.51 -14.45
N ASN A 404 -6.04 -1.43 -15.41
CA ASN A 404 -4.96 -1.46 -16.40
C ASN A 404 -4.95 -0.20 -17.26
N ALA A 405 -6.12 0.30 -17.70
CA ALA A 405 -6.24 1.53 -18.47
C ALA A 405 -5.80 2.78 -17.67
N LEU A 406 -6.23 2.90 -16.40
CA LEU A 406 -5.82 3.98 -15.50
C LEU A 406 -4.31 3.98 -15.26
N SER A 407 -3.72 2.80 -15.06
CA SER A 407 -2.29 2.65 -14.86
C SER A 407 -1.49 3.01 -16.11
N ALA A 408 -1.95 2.60 -17.29
CA ALA A 408 -1.33 2.96 -18.55
C ALA A 408 -1.41 4.48 -18.82
N ALA A 409 -2.54 5.13 -18.49
CA ALA A 409 -2.68 6.58 -18.56
C ALA A 409 -1.73 7.32 -17.61
N SER A 410 -1.38 6.70 -16.48
CA SER A 410 -0.40 7.18 -15.50
C SER A 410 1.04 6.75 -15.85
N ARG A 411 1.30 6.21 -17.05
CA ARG A 411 2.61 5.71 -17.53
C ARG A 411 3.23 4.64 -16.62
N LEU A 412 2.43 3.93 -15.84
CA LEU A 412 2.87 2.85 -14.98
C LEU A 412 2.80 1.52 -15.73
N LEU A 413 3.84 0.71 -15.57
CA LEU A 413 3.80 -0.69 -15.96
C LEU A 413 3.47 -1.54 -14.72
N ILE A 414 2.29 -2.11 -14.71
CA ILE A 414 1.81 -2.96 -13.61
C ILE A 414 1.63 -4.40 -14.06
N ARG A 415 1.71 -5.31 -13.11
CA ARG A 415 1.49 -6.74 -13.31
C ARG A 415 0.64 -7.29 -12.16
N PRO A 416 -0.37 -8.14 -12.42
CA PRO A 416 -1.05 -8.85 -11.34
C PRO A 416 -0.04 -9.65 -10.50
N ALA A 417 -0.21 -9.62 -9.17
CA ALA A 417 0.62 -10.38 -8.23
C ALA A 417 0.25 -11.87 -8.29
N TYR A 418 0.59 -12.52 -9.41
CA TYR A 418 0.26 -13.91 -9.66
C TYR A 418 0.83 -14.84 -8.59
N GLY A 419 -0.04 -15.70 -8.04
CA GLY A 419 0.35 -16.66 -7.00
C GLY A 419 0.58 -16.06 -5.61
N ALA A 420 0.50 -14.71 -5.45
CA ALA A 420 0.74 -13.98 -4.21
C ALA A 420 -0.34 -12.90 -3.95
N GLN A 421 -1.57 -13.16 -4.35
CA GLN A 421 -2.68 -12.20 -4.26
C GLN A 421 -3.04 -11.85 -2.81
N ASP A 422 -3.01 -12.82 -1.91
CA ASP A 422 -3.21 -12.65 -0.47
C ASP A 422 -2.12 -11.79 0.17
N SER A 423 -0.88 -12.07 -0.17
CA SER A 423 0.27 -11.32 0.33
C SER A 423 0.28 -9.88 -0.21
N GLY A 424 -0.04 -9.69 -1.49
CA GLY A 424 -0.20 -8.38 -2.10
C GLY A 424 -1.35 -7.58 -1.47
N PHE A 425 -2.49 -8.22 -1.19
CA PHE A 425 -3.61 -7.61 -0.48
C PHE A 425 -3.18 -7.11 0.92
N ALA A 426 -2.46 -7.96 1.66
CA ALA A 426 -1.96 -7.63 2.99
C ALA A 426 -0.95 -6.47 2.97
N LEU A 427 -0.03 -6.44 1.99
CA LEU A 427 0.93 -5.35 1.78
C LEU A 427 0.24 -4.04 1.39
N GLY A 428 -0.91 -4.11 0.73
CA GLY A 428 -1.73 -2.96 0.40
C GLY A 428 -2.52 -2.38 1.57
N LEU A 429 -2.61 -3.07 2.72
CA LEU A 429 -3.23 -2.55 3.94
C LEU A 429 -2.24 -1.63 4.69
N PRO A 430 -2.72 -0.56 5.34
CA PRO A 430 -1.87 0.32 6.13
C PRO A 430 -1.49 -0.34 7.47
N LEU A 431 -0.81 -1.48 7.42
CA LEU A 431 -0.40 -2.25 8.60
C LEU A 431 1.13 -2.31 8.76
N GLY A 432 1.89 -1.57 7.94
CA GLY A 432 3.34 -1.45 8.06
C GLY A 432 4.13 -2.68 7.61
N LEU A 433 3.54 -3.49 6.74
CA LEU A 433 4.29 -4.55 6.07
C LEU A 433 5.14 -3.99 4.94
N HIS A 434 6.36 -4.50 4.81
CA HIS A 434 7.25 -4.22 3.69
C HIS A 434 7.74 -5.52 3.06
N PRO A 435 8.02 -5.56 1.74
CA PRO A 435 8.42 -6.78 1.03
C PRO A 435 9.63 -7.48 1.66
N VAL A 436 10.62 -6.73 2.10
CA VAL A 436 11.83 -7.26 2.77
C VAL A 436 11.50 -7.93 4.09
N ASN A 437 10.53 -7.39 4.83
CA ASN A 437 10.09 -7.96 6.10
C ASN A 437 9.18 -9.19 5.90
N ALA A 438 8.44 -9.24 4.80
CA ALA A 438 7.57 -10.35 4.45
C ALA A 438 8.35 -11.58 3.92
N SER A 439 9.43 -11.36 3.17
CA SER A 439 10.22 -12.42 2.53
C SER A 439 11.06 -13.24 3.52
N VAL A 440 11.44 -12.69 4.66
CA VAL A 440 12.30 -13.36 5.67
C VAL A 440 11.60 -14.55 6.34
N LYS A 441 10.27 -14.59 6.37
CA LYS A 441 9.51 -15.72 6.98
C LYS A 441 8.81 -16.64 5.98
N ALA A 442 8.81 -16.32 4.70
CA ALA A 442 8.30 -17.21 3.65
C ALA A 442 9.32 -18.29 3.22
N ARG A 443 10.52 -18.30 3.82
CA ARG A 443 11.47 -19.41 3.66
C ARG A 443 11.29 -20.38 4.82
N PRO A 444 10.90 -21.67 4.53
CA PRO A 444 10.82 -22.73 5.52
C PRO A 444 12.20 -23.04 6.13
#